data_8e096ecbe54477e7d33d9ff09bd238d4
#
_entry.id   8e096ecbe54477e7d33d9ff09bd238d4
#
_cell.length_a   1.000
_cell.length_b   1.000
_cell.length_c   1.000
_cell.angle_alpha   90.00
_cell.angle_beta   90.00
_cell.angle_gamma   90.00
#
_symmetry.space_group_name_H-M   'P 1'
#
loop_
_entity.id
_entity.type
_entity.pdbx_description
1 polymer ?
#
loop_
_entity_poly.entity_id
_entity_poly.type
_entity_poly.pdbx_seq_one_letter_code
_entity_poly.pdbx_strand_id
1 'polypeptide(L)'
;MIAALARTLWLDSLPRAYFGDEPRVAAFLYREYRGGRIPNFFTMGWNTWPVVGLSLQGIFVPWLGLHMTTLRLSAALFGTLGVLVTYLLARELGSWRLALPAAFLFAVCRTAIDFSRLGIAHSQILFFEPLALYLWWRGVNGGRALSYLWAGIATGWCMYSYNAGQLVPPLLFAWMGLAAVFAPR
;
A
#
# COMPACT_ATOMS: atom_id res chain seq x y z
N MET A 1 -7.05 -13.26 10.08
CA MET A 1 -8.51 -13.22 10.26
C MET A 1 -8.99 -11.87 10.80
N ILE A 2 -8.61 -11.41 12.02
CA ILE A 2 -9.05 -10.12 12.60
C ILE A 2 -8.81 -8.93 11.64
N ALA A 3 -7.62 -8.85 11.03
CA ALA A 3 -7.27 -7.77 10.10
C ALA A 3 -8.21 -7.68 8.89
N ALA A 4 -8.58 -8.81 8.30
CA ALA A 4 -9.52 -8.86 7.18
C ALA A 4 -10.93 -8.49 7.62
N LEU A 5 -11.41 -9.07 8.71
CA LEU A 5 -12.76 -8.78 9.25
C LEU A 5 -12.93 -7.29 9.57
N ALA A 6 -11.97 -6.67 10.27
CA ALA A 6 -12.03 -5.25 10.60
C ALA A 6 -12.10 -4.33 9.37
N ARG A 7 -11.59 -4.80 8.21
CA ARG A 7 -11.50 -4.02 6.97
C ARG A 7 -12.62 -4.31 5.98
N THR A 8 -13.27 -5.48 6.08
CA THR A 8 -14.28 -5.91 5.09
C THR A 8 -15.70 -5.95 5.64
N LEU A 9 -15.90 -6.09 6.96
CA LEU A 9 -17.26 -6.12 7.54
C LEU A 9 -18.00 -4.81 7.27
N TRP A 10 -19.22 -4.92 6.73
CA TRP A 10 -20.11 -3.79 6.40
C TRP A 10 -19.45 -2.73 5.50
N LEU A 11 -18.65 -3.16 4.54
CA LEU A 11 -17.88 -2.25 3.66
C LEU A 11 -18.79 -1.44 2.71
N ASP A 12 -19.99 -1.92 2.45
CA ASP A 12 -21.05 -1.26 1.69
C ASP A 12 -21.71 -0.11 2.46
N SER A 13 -21.80 -0.22 3.78
CA SER A 13 -22.51 0.71 4.65
C SER A 13 -21.62 1.55 5.55
N LEU A 14 -20.35 1.16 5.73
CA LEU A 14 -19.35 1.87 6.53
C LEU A 14 -18.05 2.12 5.75
N PRO A 15 -17.53 3.36 5.72
CA PRO A 15 -18.08 4.57 6.32
C PRO A 15 -19.41 5.00 5.65
N ARG A 16 -20.33 5.58 6.42
CA ARG A 16 -21.67 5.97 5.93
C ARG A 16 -21.59 7.08 4.88
N ALA A 17 -20.66 8.00 5.03
CA ALA A 17 -20.43 9.06 4.07
C ALA A 17 -19.28 8.70 3.11
N TYR A 18 -19.36 9.17 1.88
CA TYR A 18 -18.23 9.11 0.96
C TYR A 18 -17.15 10.10 1.43
N PHE A 19 -15.92 9.64 1.50
CA PHE A 19 -14.80 10.54 1.64
C PHE A 19 -14.61 11.34 0.36
N GLY A 20 -14.30 12.65 0.45
CA GLY A 20 -14.36 13.58 -0.68
C GLY A 20 -13.63 13.17 -1.96
N ASP A 21 -12.62 12.34 -1.86
CA ASP A 21 -11.83 11.86 -3.00
C ASP A 21 -12.33 10.54 -3.60
N GLU A 22 -13.12 9.74 -2.87
CA GLU A 22 -13.67 8.48 -3.38
C GLU A 22 -14.49 8.64 -4.66
N PRO A 23 -15.46 9.59 -4.75
CA PRO A 23 -16.22 9.80 -5.98
C PRO A 23 -15.36 10.25 -7.16
N ARG A 24 -14.27 10.96 -6.88
CA ARG A 24 -13.34 11.46 -7.91
C ARG A 24 -12.48 10.34 -8.47
N VAL A 25 -12.00 9.43 -7.64
CA VAL A 25 -11.33 8.18 -8.06
C VAL A 25 -12.29 7.36 -8.91
N ALA A 26 -13.54 7.19 -8.47
CA ALA A 26 -14.55 6.49 -9.24
C ALA A 26 -14.82 7.14 -10.60
N ALA A 27 -14.94 8.46 -10.66
CA ALA A 27 -15.16 9.21 -11.91
C ALA A 27 -13.96 9.12 -12.86
N PHE A 28 -12.73 9.12 -12.33
CA PHE A 28 -11.52 8.89 -13.12
C PHE A 28 -11.54 7.49 -13.75
N LEU A 29 -11.72 6.45 -12.94
CA LEU A 29 -11.76 5.07 -13.41
C LEU A 29 -12.90 4.83 -14.41
N TYR A 30 -14.07 5.45 -14.20
CA TYR A 30 -15.17 5.36 -15.14
C TYR A 30 -14.82 5.89 -16.53
N ARG A 31 -14.13 7.02 -16.61
CA ARG A 31 -13.67 7.59 -17.89
C ARG A 31 -12.65 6.69 -18.58
N GLU A 32 -11.69 6.17 -17.82
CA GLU A 32 -10.64 5.30 -18.34
C GLU A 32 -11.23 3.98 -18.85
N TYR A 33 -12.08 3.31 -18.08
CA TYR A 33 -12.68 2.04 -18.48
C TYR A 33 -13.69 2.18 -19.64
N ARG A 34 -14.49 3.25 -19.68
CA ARG A 34 -15.40 3.50 -20.81
C ARG A 34 -14.68 3.91 -22.10
N GLY A 35 -13.54 4.55 -21.99
CA GLY A 35 -12.76 5.00 -23.14
C GLY A 35 -12.11 3.86 -23.92
N GLY A 36 -12.08 2.63 -23.35
CA GLY A 36 -11.45 1.46 -23.96
C GLY A 36 -9.94 1.64 -24.22
N ARG A 37 -9.36 2.71 -23.66
CA ARG A 37 -7.94 3.02 -23.81
C ARG A 37 -7.18 2.45 -22.62
N ILE A 38 -6.02 1.83 -22.90
CA ILE A 38 -5.07 1.51 -21.83
C ILE A 38 -4.51 2.83 -21.33
N PRO A 39 -4.71 3.19 -20.05
CA PRO A 39 -4.20 4.45 -19.54
C PRO A 39 -2.68 4.47 -19.59
N ASN A 40 -2.10 5.63 -19.86
CA ASN A 40 -0.67 5.78 -19.69
C ASN A 40 -0.36 5.82 -18.18
N PHE A 41 0.08 4.70 -17.64
CA PHE A 41 0.34 4.51 -16.21
C PHE A 41 1.36 5.47 -15.62
N PHE A 42 2.25 6.01 -16.44
CA PHE A 42 3.32 6.92 -16.01
C PHE A 42 2.95 8.40 -16.10
N THR A 43 1.69 8.72 -16.40
CA THR A 43 1.18 10.09 -16.36
C THR A 43 0.51 10.40 -15.03
N MET A 44 0.33 11.70 -14.81
CA MET A 44 -0.46 12.20 -13.69
C MET A 44 -1.92 12.27 -14.10
N GLY A 45 -2.76 11.69 -13.27
CA GLY A 45 -4.20 11.73 -13.41
C GLY A 45 -4.81 12.94 -12.73
N TRP A 46 -6.03 12.75 -12.23
CA TRP A 46 -6.73 13.78 -11.50
C TRP A 46 -5.93 14.25 -10.28
N ASN A 47 -5.90 15.57 -10.07
CA ASN A 47 -5.23 16.22 -8.93
C ASN A 47 -3.75 15.82 -8.75
N THR A 48 -3.03 15.67 -9.87
CA THR A 48 -1.63 15.24 -9.89
C THR A 48 -1.36 13.87 -9.26
N TRP A 49 -2.38 13.03 -9.12
CA TRP A 49 -2.20 11.68 -8.64
C TRP A 49 -1.74 10.76 -9.78
N PRO A 50 -0.74 9.91 -9.52
CA PRO A 50 -0.25 8.99 -10.55
C PRO A 50 -1.32 8.01 -11.00
N VAL A 51 -1.46 7.86 -12.32
CA VAL A 51 -2.47 6.99 -12.94
C VAL A 51 -2.31 5.54 -12.51
N VAL A 52 -1.09 5.06 -12.32
CA VAL A 52 -0.81 3.69 -11.89
C VAL A 52 -1.43 3.38 -10.52
N GLY A 53 -1.32 4.29 -9.54
CA GLY A 53 -1.94 4.12 -8.23
C GLY A 53 -3.47 4.12 -8.31
N LEU A 54 -4.05 5.03 -9.11
CA LEU A 54 -5.49 5.07 -9.35
C LEU A 54 -5.98 3.80 -10.06
N SER A 55 -5.25 3.30 -11.05
CA SER A 55 -5.61 2.07 -11.78
C SER A 55 -5.58 0.84 -10.87
N LEU A 56 -4.59 0.73 -9.98
CA LEU A 56 -4.53 -0.35 -9.01
C LEU A 56 -5.68 -0.29 -8.00
N GLN A 57 -6.20 0.90 -7.69
CA GLN A 57 -7.40 1.03 -6.87
C GLN A 57 -8.62 0.41 -7.54
N GLY A 58 -8.65 0.38 -8.87
CA GLY A 58 -9.69 -0.27 -9.66
C GLY A 58 -9.45 -1.76 -9.98
N ILE A 59 -8.52 -2.43 -9.29
CA ILE A 59 -8.10 -3.80 -9.64
C ILE A 59 -9.26 -4.81 -9.73
N PHE A 60 -10.29 -4.66 -8.92
CA PHE A 60 -11.46 -5.55 -8.94
C PHE A 60 -12.58 -5.10 -9.89
N VAL A 61 -12.48 -3.90 -10.48
CA VAL A 61 -13.53 -3.33 -11.34
C VAL A 61 -13.87 -4.21 -12.56
N PRO A 62 -12.91 -4.87 -13.24
CA PRO A 62 -13.22 -5.74 -14.37
C PRO A 62 -14.14 -6.93 -14.03
N TRP A 63 -14.11 -7.41 -12.80
CA TRP A 63 -14.89 -8.57 -12.35
C TRP A 63 -16.14 -8.20 -11.57
N LEU A 64 -16.10 -7.14 -10.76
CA LEU A 64 -17.17 -6.77 -9.84
C LEU A 64 -17.95 -5.53 -10.28
N GLY A 65 -17.51 -4.87 -11.36
CA GLY A 65 -18.08 -3.59 -11.78
C GLY A 65 -17.57 -2.42 -10.96
N LEU A 66 -17.84 -1.21 -11.48
CA LEU A 66 -17.43 0.03 -10.84
C LEU A 66 -18.47 0.46 -9.80
N HIS A 67 -18.28 0.04 -8.58
CA HIS A 67 -19.04 0.40 -7.40
C HIS A 67 -18.11 0.90 -6.30
N MET A 68 -18.62 1.71 -5.39
CA MET A 68 -17.82 2.23 -4.28
C MET A 68 -17.28 1.09 -3.40
N THR A 69 -18.10 0.07 -3.16
CA THR A 69 -17.70 -1.15 -2.43
C THR A 69 -16.54 -1.87 -3.09
N THR A 70 -16.49 -1.90 -4.44
CA THR A 70 -15.38 -2.51 -5.19
C THR A 70 -14.07 -1.76 -4.95
N LEU A 71 -14.10 -0.44 -4.94
CA LEU A 71 -12.91 0.37 -4.65
C LEU A 71 -12.46 0.21 -3.20
N ARG A 72 -13.41 0.19 -2.27
CA ARG A 72 -13.14 -0.06 -0.84
C ARG A 72 -12.59 -1.47 -0.60
N LEU A 73 -13.01 -2.46 -1.38
CA LEU A 73 -12.47 -3.83 -1.32
C LEU A 73 -10.98 -3.86 -1.70
N SER A 74 -10.59 -3.10 -2.73
CA SER A 74 -9.18 -2.92 -3.09
C SER A 74 -8.37 -2.34 -1.93
N ALA A 75 -8.88 -1.29 -1.28
CA ALA A 75 -8.25 -0.70 -0.10
C ALA A 75 -8.13 -1.69 1.07
N ALA A 76 -9.18 -2.47 1.33
CA ALA A 76 -9.21 -3.49 2.38
C ALA A 76 -8.19 -4.61 2.11
N LEU A 77 -8.00 -4.99 0.84
CA LEU A 77 -6.97 -5.95 0.43
C LEU A 77 -5.57 -5.43 0.80
N PHE A 78 -5.21 -4.22 0.35
CA PHE A 78 -3.89 -3.65 0.64
C PHE A 78 -3.64 -3.48 2.14
N GLY A 79 -4.63 -2.98 2.88
CA GLY A 79 -4.49 -2.85 4.33
C GLY A 79 -4.36 -4.19 5.05
N THR A 80 -5.01 -5.24 4.56
CA THR A 80 -4.89 -6.60 5.12
C THR A 80 -3.54 -7.23 4.81
N LEU A 81 -3.06 -7.09 3.56
CA LEU A 81 -1.73 -7.54 3.15
C LEU A 81 -0.63 -6.77 3.89
N GLY A 82 -0.86 -5.48 4.19
CA GLY A 82 0.05 -4.67 5.00
C GLY A 82 0.30 -5.27 6.39
N VAL A 83 -0.74 -5.81 7.04
CA VAL A 83 -0.58 -6.52 8.33
C VAL A 83 0.32 -7.75 8.19
N LEU A 84 0.15 -8.52 7.12
CA LEU A 84 1.00 -9.69 6.85
C LEU A 84 2.46 -9.29 6.65
N VAL A 85 2.69 -8.24 5.83
CA VAL A 85 4.06 -7.78 5.54
C VAL A 85 4.70 -7.16 6.78
N THR A 86 3.94 -6.44 7.61
CA THR A 86 4.42 -5.95 8.91
C THR A 86 4.86 -7.09 9.81
N TYR A 87 4.11 -8.20 9.84
CA TYR A 87 4.54 -9.41 10.54
C TYR A 87 5.89 -9.92 10.01
N LEU A 88 6.01 -10.05 8.67
CA LEU A 88 7.23 -10.55 8.04
C LEU A 88 8.43 -9.63 8.32
N LEU A 89 8.25 -8.32 8.22
CA LEU A 89 9.28 -7.33 8.53
C LEU A 89 9.73 -7.43 10.00
N ALA A 90 8.79 -7.40 10.93
CA ALA A 90 9.10 -7.47 12.36
C ALA A 90 9.77 -8.80 12.75
N ARG A 91 9.43 -9.89 12.06
CA ARG A 91 10.07 -11.20 12.23
C ARG A 91 11.53 -11.20 11.78
N GLU A 92 11.84 -10.54 10.68
CA GLU A 92 13.21 -10.40 10.16
C GLU A 92 14.05 -9.43 11.02
N LEU A 93 13.45 -8.39 11.58
CA LEU A 93 14.13 -7.42 12.44
C LEU A 93 14.46 -7.99 13.85
N GLY A 94 13.71 -8.96 14.30
CA GLY A 94 13.86 -9.49 15.66
C GLY A 94 13.50 -10.98 15.75
N SER A 95 12.28 -11.27 16.17
CA SER A 95 11.79 -12.63 16.33
C SER A 95 10.27 -12.71 16.16
N TRP A 96 9.73 -13.94 16.15
CA TRP A 96 8.28 -14.15 16.16
C TRP A 96 7.59 -13.49 17.36
N ARG A 97 8.30 -13.33 18.50
CA ARG A 97 7.81 -12.65 19.70
C ARG A 97 7.56 -11.15 19.48
N LEU A 98 8.34 -10.52 18.61
CA LEU A 98 8.14 -9.13 18.19
C LEU A 98 7.10 -9.03 17.05
N ALA A 99 7.11 -10.01 16.15
CA ALA A 99 6.29 -9.99 14.94
C ALA A 99 4.79 -10.06 15.23
N LEU A 100 4.37 -10.90 16.18
CA LEU A 100 2.95 -11.04 16.53
C LEU A 100 2.35 -9.76 17.14
N PRO A 101 2.96 -9.13 18.18
CA PRO A 101 2.47 -7.86 18.70
C PRO A 101 2.47 -6.73 17.65
N ALA A 102 3.53 -6.62 16.83
CA ALA A 102 3.60 -5.60 15.78
C ALA A 102 2.46 -5.75 14.76
N ALA A 103 2.24 -6.96 14.25
CA ALA A 103 1.15 -7.25 13.34
C ALA A 103 -0.23 -7.04 13.98
N PHE A 104 -0.40 -7.41 15.24
CA PHE A 104 -1.65 -7.19 15.98
C PHE A 104 -1.92 -5.70 16.16
N LEU A 105 -0.96 -4.91 16.63
CA LEU A 105 -1.10 -3.47 16.79
C LEU A 105 -1.46 -2.80 15.46
N PHE A 106 -0.81 -3.19 14.36
CA PHE A 106 -1.16 -2.67 13.04
C PHE A 106 -2.54 -3.14 12.57
N ALA A 107 -2.95 -4.37 12.89
CA ALA A 107 -4.26 -4.90 12.53
C ALA A 107 -5.40 -4.13 13.19
N VAL A 108 -5.22 -3.67 14.44
CA VAL A 108 -6.23 -2.94 15.23
C VAL A 108 -6.01 -1.42 15.22
N CYS A 109 -4.94 -0.92 14.58
CA CYS A 109 -4.67 0.51 14.47
C CYS A 109 -5.81 1.20 13.74
N ARG A 110 -6.50 2.12 14.43
CA ARG A 110 -7.67 2.83 13.90
C ARG A 110 -7.36 3.52 12.58
N THR A 111 -6.29 4.29 12.52
CA THR A 111 -5.90 5.02 11.29
C THR A 111 -5.68 4.06 10.11
N ALA A 112 -4.98 2.93 10.36
CA ALA A 112 -4.76 1.92 9.32
C ALA A 112 -6.06 1.25 8.86
N ILE A 113 -7.01 1.03 9.77
CA ILE A 113 -8.34 0.50 9.44
C ILE A 113 -9.12 1.53 8.63
N ASP A 114 -9.17 2.79 9.07
CA ASP A 114 -9.91 3.86 8.41
C ASP A 114 -9.42 4.02 6.94
N PHE A 115 -8.11 4.15 6.71
CA PHE A 115 -7.56 4.22 5.36
C PHE A 115 -7.79 2.95 4.52
N SER A 116 -7.84 1.79 5.15
CA SER A 116 -8.14 0.52 4.46
C SER A 116 -9.61 0.35 4.07
N ARG A 117 -10.47 1.25 4.50
CA ARG A 117 -11.91 1.24 4.21
C ARG A 117 -12.35 2.36 3.26
N LEU A 118 -11.41 3.22 2.88
CA LEU A 118 -11.64 4.29 1.91
C LEU A 118 -11.20 3.83 0.51
N GLY A 119 -12.04 4.03 -0.49
CA GLY A 119 -11.79 3.66 -1.89
C GLY A 119 -10.78 4.55 -2.60
N ILE A 120 -9.66 4.86 -1.96
CA ILE A 120 -8.61 5.76 -2.43
C ILE A 120 -7.24 5.08 -2.47
N ALA A 121 -6.35 5.54 -3.33
CA ALA A 121 -5.03 4.94 -3.54
C ALA A 121 -4.08 5.00 -2.33
N HIS A 122 -4.38 5.84 -1.34
CA HIS A 122 -3.59 6.00 -0.11
C HIS A 122 -3.43 4.70 0.69
N SER A 123 -4.41 3.80 0.63
CA SER A 123 -4.38 2.50 1.29
C SER A 123 -3.23 1.59 0.80
N GLN A 124 -2.75 1.82 -0.41
CA GLN A 124 -1.66 1.04 -1.02
C GLN A 124 -0.34 1.22 -0.26
N ILE A 125 -0.10 2.39 0.34
CA ILE A 125 1.09 2.64 1.14
C ILE A 125 1.16 1.71 2.35
N LEU A 126 0.02 1.38 2.96
CA LEU A 126 -0.04 0.44 4.09
C LEU A 126 0.57 -0.94 3.76
N PHE A 127 0.65 -1.27 2.48
CA PHE A 127 1.26 -2.51 2.00
C PHE A 127 2.66 -2.29 1.42
N PHE A 128 2.82 -1.34 0.50
CA PHE A 128 4.06 -1.20 -0.26
C PHE A 128 5.21 -0.64 0.58
N GLU A 129 4.95 0.23 1.55
CA GLU A 129 5.98 0.77 2.43
C GLU A 129 6.62 -0.33 3.31
N PRO A 130 5.88 -1.09 4.12
CA PRO A 130 6.49 -2.17 4.88
C PRO A 130 7.07 -3.28 3.98
N LEU A 131 6.52 -3.47 2.76
CA LEU A 131 7.08 -4.41 1.78
C LEU A 131 8.46 -3.96 1.28
N ALA A 132 8.62 -2.68 0.96
CA ALA A 132 9.90 -2.12 0.54
C ALA A 132 10.96 -2.31 1.63
N LEU A 133 10.61 -1.98 2.88
CA LEU A 133 11.49 -2.15 4.04
C LEU A 133 11.85 -3.63 4.29
N TYR A 134 10.85 -4.53 4.21
CA TYR A 134 11.07 -5.97 4.38
C TYR A 134 12.02 -6.54 3.33
N LEU A 135 11.77 -6.24 2.07
CA LEU A 135 12.57 -6.74 0.95
C LEU A 135 14.00 -6.18 0.98
N TRP A 136 14.11 -4.90 1.32
CA TRP A 136 15.41 -4.26 1.46
C TRP A 136 16.21 -4.90 2.60
N TRP A 137 15.61 -5.11 3.78
CA TRP A 137 16.25 -5.77 4.91
C TRP A 137 16.70 -7.19 4.58
N ARG A 138 15.89 -7.94 3.86
CA ARG A 138 16.27 -9.26 3.35
C ARG A 138 17.44 -9.21 2.37
N GLY A 139 17.53 -8.17 1.57
CA GLY A 139 18.69 -7.94 0.70
C GLY A 139 19.95 -7.75 1.51
N VAL A 140 19.90 -6.91 2.54
CA VAL A 140 21.05 -6.65 3.44
C VAL A 140 21.51 -7.93 4.16
N ASN A 141 20.59 -8.66 4.78
CA ASN A 141 20.93 -9.86 5.56
C ASN A 141 21.29 -11.07 4.69
N GLY A 142 20.70 -11.21 3.52
CA GLY A 142 20.85 -12.39 2.67
C GLY A 142 21.72 -12.20 1.44
N GLY A 143 22.22 -10.99 1.15
CA GLY A 143 23.02 -10.66 -0.04
C GLY A 143 22.33 -10.94 -1.37
N ARG A 144 21.00 -11.03 -1.42
CA ARG A 144 20.24 -11.42 -2.60
C ARG A 144 19.90 -10.21 -3.47
N ALA A 145 20.53 -10.10 -4.63
CA ALA A 145 20.28 -9.01 -5.61
C ALA A 145 18.79 -8.86 -5.97
N LEU A 146 18.06 -9.98 -6.09
CA LEU A 146 16.64 -9.97 -6.38
C LEU A 146 15.79 -9.30 -5.29
N SER A 147 16.20 -9.38 -4.02
CA SER A 147 15.51 -8.69 -2.93
C SER A 147 15.64 -7.17 -3.06
N TYR A 148 16.81 -6.67 -3.46
CA TYR A 148 17.00 -5.23 -3.72
C TYR A 148 16.19 -4.75 -4.94
N LEU A 149 16.10 -5.56 -5.99
CA LEU A 149 15.27 -5.24 -7.16
C LEU A 149 13.80 -5.06 -6.74
N TRP A 150 13.25 -6.02 -6.03
CA TRP A 150 11.86 -5.95 -5.55
C TRP A 150 11.64 -4.84 -4.53
N ALA A 151 12.62 -4.57 -3.67
CA ALA A 151 12.57 -3.42 -2.76
C ALA A 151 12.51 -2.11 -3.54
N GLY A 152 13.31 -1.96 -4.60
CA GLY A 152 13.29 -0.79 -5.47
C GLY A 152 11.94 -0.62 -6.18
N ILE A 153 11.35 -1.71 -6.69
CA ILE A 153 10.01 -1.68 -7.30
C ILE A 153 8.95 -1.26 -6.27
N ALA A 154 8.95 -1.83 -5.07
CA ALA A 154 8.01 -1.47 -4.01
C ALA A 154 8.19 -0.01 -3.55
N THR A 155 9.44 0.48 -3.45
CA THR A 155 9.76 1.88 -3.14
C THR A 155 9.25 2.82 -4.22
N GLY A 156 9.50 2.48 -5.50
CA GLY A 156 8.95 3.22 -6.64
C GLY A 156 7.42 3.26 -6.60
N TRP A 157 6.78 2.15 -6.24
CA TRP A 157 5.34 2.12 -6.08
C TRP A 157 4.84 3.08 -4.99
N CYS A 158 5.53 3.18 -3.86
CA CYS A 158 5.19 4.14 -2.81
C CYS A 158 5.13 5.57 -3.36
N MET A 159 6.09 5.95 -4.20
CA MET A 159 6.11 7.27 -4.86
C MET A 159 4.89 7.51 -5.77
N TYR A 160 4.38 6.44 -6.40
CA TYR A 160 3.24 6.50 -7.31
C TYR A 160 1.88 6.22 -6.65
N SER A 161 1.85 5.94 -5.35
CA SER A 161 0.59 5.71 -4.63
C SER A 161 0.05 6.98 -3.98
N TYR A 162 0.91 7.73 -3.29
CA TYR A 162 0.52 8.92 -2.54
C TYR A 162 1.72 9.79 -2.19
N ASN A 163 1.49 11.08 -1.99
CA ASN A 163 2.56 12.05 -1.70
C ASN A 163 3.41 11.67 -0.47
N ALA A 164 2.80 11.11 0.58
CA ALA A 164 3.56 10.63 1.75
C ALA A 164 4.53 9.50 1.40
N GLY A 165 4.25 8.69 0.39
CA GLY A 165 5.14 7.64 -0.10
C GLY A 165 6.45 8.17 -0.70
N GLN A 166 6.50 9.44 -1.07
CA GLN A 166 7.73 10.10 -1.54
C GLN A 166 8.80 10.23 -0.44
N LEU A 167 8.42 10.07 0.84
CA LEU A 167 9.36 10.04 1.96
C LEU A 167 10.09 8.70 2.08
N VAL A 168 9.57 7.62 1.52
CA VAL A 168 10.16 6.28 1.65
C VAL A 168 11.56 6.19 1.04
N PRO A 169 11.81 6.67 -0.21
CA PRO A 169 13.16 6.65 -0.78
C PRO A 169 14.19 7.41 0.05
N PRO A 170 13.99 8.70 0.44
CA PRO A 170 14.99 9.41 1.22
C PRO A 170 15.23 8.78 2.59
N LEU A 171 14.22 8.20 3.24
CA LEU A 171 14.41 7.47 4.49
C LEU A 171 15.27 6.21 4.30
N LEU A 172 15.04 5.44 3.24
CA LEU A 172 15.88 4.29 2.90
C LEU A 172 17.32 4.70 2.60
N PHE A 173 17.53 5.76 1.81
CA PHE A 173 18.88 6.26 1.51
C PHE A 173 19.59 6.79 2.76
N ALA A 174 18.89 7.54 3.63
CA ALA A 174 19.44 8.01 4.89
C ALA A 174 19.88 6.84 5.77
N TRP A 175 19.04 5.81 5.86
CA TRP A 175 19.38 4.62 6.64
C TRP A 175 20.55 3.84 6.03
N MET A 176 20.62 3.68 4.70
CA MET A 176 21.77 3.07 4.02
C MET A 176 23.07 3.85 4.32
N GLY A 177 23.03 5.18 4.28
CA GLY A 177 24.16 6.03 4.60
C GLY A 177 24.64 5.85 6.05
N LEU A 178 23.69 5.86 7.00
CA LEU A 178 23.99 5.61 8.40
C LEU A 178 24.56 4.20 8.62
N ALA A 179 23.96 3.19 8.02
CA ALA A 179 24.45 1.82 8.10
C ALA A 179 25.89 1.68 7.56
N ALA A 180 26.20 2.35 6.44
CA ALA A 180 27.53 2.34 5.84
C ALA A 180 28.60 3.02 6.73
N VAL A 181 28.20 4.06 7.48
CA VAL A 181 29.10 4.79 8.39
C VAL A 181 29.32 4.06 9.71
N PHE A 182 28.27 3.46 10.27
CA PHE A 182 28.28 2.88 11.61
C PHE A 182 28.35 1.34 11.63
N ALA A 183 28.25 0.67 10.48
CA ALA A 183 28.44 -0.78 10.44
C ALA A 183 29.88 -1.13 10.82
N PRO A 184 30.11 -2.02 11.79
CA PRO A 184 31.45 -2.50 12.09
C PRO A 184 31.99 -3.21 10.82
N ARG A 185 33.19 -2.83 10.41
CA ARG A 185 33.94 -3.47 9.33
C ARG A 185 34.38 -4.86 9.73
#